data_2acb16f7497b480b096f034f61849eba
#
_entry.id   2acb16f7497b480b096f034f61849eba
#
_cell.length_a   1.000
_cell.length_b   1.000
_cell.length_c   1.000
_cell.angle_alpha   90.00
_cell.angle_beta   90.00
_cell.angle_gamma   90.00
#
_symmetry.space_group_name_H-M   'P 1'
#
loop_
_entity.id
_entity.type
_entity.pdbx_description
1 polymer ?
#
loop_
_entity_poly.entity_id
_entity_poly.type
_entity_poly.pdbx_seq_one_letter_code
_entity_poly.pdbx_strand_id
1 'polypeptide(L)'
;MILKNCTFFNEEFEKEFGDIKIENGKIAEIGIFDAENDEVRDMTDCIVLPGFIDIHIHGGAGADFSDGTTDSIDAISTYLAKHGVTSFCGTTMTLSHEKLKEIVKSASGYTAPKSKLAGINLEGPYIAEAKAGAQNREFIRPVSTKEVDELLSINDKIKLITIAPEASDTQDFITKEKGKLTISVGHSSANAQQTREAIANGIAHATHLYNAMTPMTHREAGIVGTVLDSDITAELICDGEHICPAVLRNTFKILGEDRACVISDSMRGAGLGIGEYELGGQMTYVKDGYKVAKLEDGTIAASITNVFDEFKNLLEFGIEFKTALKSCTINPAKVIKEDKNIGSIAVGKCADLIVTDENFSIKEVYINGTLA
;
A
#
# COMPACT_ATOMS: atom_id res chain seq x y z
N MET A 1 10.20 10.65 25.79
CA MET A 1 10.39 11.78 24.85
C MET A 1 9.06 12.48 24.66
N ILE A 2 9.08 13.80 24.58
CA ILE A 2 7.89 14.62 24.30
C ILE A 2 8.13 15.46 23.05
N LEU A 3 7.24 15.33 22.06
CA LEU A 3 7.15 16.29 20.96
C LEU A 3 6.24 17.42 21.42
N LYS A 4 6.79 18.63 21.59
CA LYS A 4 6.07 19.80 22.10
C LYS A 4 5.58 20.72 20.99
N ASN A 5 4.52 21.44 21.28
CA ASN A 5 3.96 22.49 20.39
C ASN A 5 3.56 21.93 19.00
N CYS A 6 3.09 20.68 18.96
CA CYS A 6 2.71 20.04 17.70
C CYS A 6 1.37 20.60 17.18
N THR A 7 1.33 20.91 15.89
CA THR A 7 0.08 20.87 15.13
C THR A 7 -0.05 19.46 14.57
N PHE A 8 -1.08 18.70 14.91
CA PHE A 8 -1.27 17.32 14.48
C PHE A 8 -2.72 17.02 14.10
N PHE A 9 -2.98 15.83 13.55
CA PHE A 9 -4.32 15.34 13.25
C PHE A 9 -4.65 14.17 14.17
N ASN A 10 -5.72 14.29 14.96
CA ASN A 10 -6.18 13.33 15.95
C ASN A 10 -6.72 12.02 15.30
N GLU A 11 -7.30 11.12 16.09
CA GLU A 11 -7.84 9.85 15.61
C GLU A 11 -9.01 10.02 14.62
N GLU A 12 -9.75 11.12 14.72
CA GLU A 12 -10.82 11.52 13.81
C GLU A 12 -10.31 12.31 12.60
N PHE A 13 -9.00 12.50 12.50
CA PHE A 13 -8.35 13.30 11.45
C PHE A 13 -8.75 14.77 11.46
N GLU A 14 -9.10 15.27 12.64
CA GLU A 14 -9.31 16.70 12.89
C GLU A 14 -8.02 17.35 13.40
N LYS A 15 -7.79 18.59 12.97
CA LYS A 15 -6.58 19.35 13.32
C LYS A 15 -6.62 19.77 14.79
N GLU A 16 -5.60 19.42 15.54
CA GLU A 16 -5.39 19.78 16.94
C GLU A 16 -4.01 20.40 17.20
N PHE A 17 -3.88 21.04 18.36
CA PHE A 17 -2.61 21.58 18.86
C PHE A 17 -2.35 21.02 20.27
N GLY A 18 -1.12 20.55 20.52
CA GLY A 18 -0.72 20.00 21.81
C GLY A 18 0.63 19.32 21.77
N ASP A 19 0.95 18.60 22.83
CA ASP A 19 2.17 17.81 22.96
C ASP A 19 1.84 16.32 22.78
N ILE A 20 2.76 15.56 22.20
CA ILE A 20 2.66 14.10 22.03
C ILE A 20 3.77 13.46 22.87
N LYS A 21 3.38 12.71 23.92
CA LYS A 21 4.31 11.95 24.75
C LYS A 21 4.50 10.55 24.19
N ILE A 22 5.76 10.15 24.00
CA ILE A 22 6.16 8.87 23.43
C ILE A 22 6.91 8.06 24.48
N GLU A 23 6.42 6.85 24.78
CA GLU A 23 7.05 5.90 25.68
C GLU A 23 7.01 4.48 25.08
N ASN A 24 8.11 3.76 25.17
CA ASN A 24 8.23 2.37 24.67
C ASN A 24 7.75 2.20 23.21
N GLY A 25 8.04 3.16 22.36
CA GLY A 25 7.67 3.12 20.96
C GLY A 25 6.20 3.44 20.64
N LYS A 26 5.42 3.86 21.65
CA LYS A 26 4.01 4.15 21.53
C LYS A 26 3.67 5.58 21.94
N ILE A 27 2.57 6.08 21.42
CA ILE A 27 1.94 7.31 21.89
C ILE A 27 1.34 7.00 23.27
N ALA A 28 1.98 7.53 24.31
CA ALA A 28 1.57 7.26 25.69
C ALA A 28 0.46 8.22 26.14
N GLU A 29 0.58 9.51 25.74
CA GLU A 29 -0.35 10.55 26.16
C GLU A 29 -0.35 11.69 25.12
N ILE A 30 -1.47 12.37 24.99
CA ILE A 30 -1.65 13.57 24.17
C ILE A 30 -2.24 14.66 25.07
N GLY A 31 -1.63 15.85 25.09
CA GLY A 31 -2.08 16.93 25.97
C GLY A 31 -1.11 18.09 25.99
N ILE A 32 -0.98 18.75 27.14
CA ILE A 32 0.01 19.79 27.41
C ILE A 32 0.76 19.37 28.67
N PHE A 33 2.07 19.21 28.57
CA PHE A 33 2.89 18.63 29.64
C PHE A 33 4.00 19.58 30.12
N ASP A 34 4.29 19.51 31.41
CA ASP A 34 5.53 20.01 31.96
C ASP A 34 6.63 18.94 31.74
N ALA A 35 7.76 19.34 31.16
CA ALA A 35 8.78 18.43 30.65
C ALA A 35 10.05 18.41 31.53
N GLU A 36 9.91 18.37 32.86
CA GLU A 36 11.04 18.55 33.79
C GLU A 36 12.14 17.47 33.67
N ASN A 37 11.82 16.25 33.22
CA ASN A 37 12.78 15.13 33.15
C ASN A 37 12.72 14.34 31.82
N ASP A 38 11.98 14.81 30.83
CA ASP A 38 11.84 14.13 29.55
C ASP A 38 12.79 14.72 28.48
N GLU A 39 13.20 13.90 27.50
CA GLU A 39 13.78 14.41 26.27
C GLU A 39 12.68 15.18 25.52
N VAL A 40 12.95 16.43 25.17
CA VAL A 40 12.00 17.32 24.51
C VAL A 40 12.47 17.64 23.10
N ARG A 41 11.55 17.55 22.16
CA ARG A 41 11.68 18.03 20.78
C ARG A 41 10.65 19.11 20.53
N ASP A 42 11.06 20.32 20.19
CA ASP A 42 10.16 21.41 19.86
C ASP A 42 9.70 21.31 18.39
N MET A 43 8.38 21.22 18.21
CA MET A 43 7.70 21.10 16.92
C MET A 43 6.96 22.38 16.53
N THR A 44 7.36 23.51 17.08
CA THR A 44 6.80 24.82 16.68
C THR A 44 6.93 25.00 15.18
N ASP A 45 5.86 25.47 14.53
CA ASP A 45 5.73 25.61 13.06
C ASP A 45 5.88 24.30 12.26
N CYS A 46 5.68 23.16 12.93
CA CYS A 46 5.65 21.86 12.27
C CYS A 46 4.24 21.27 12.29
N ILE A 47 3.98 20.44 11.28
CA ILE A 47 2.79 19.59 11.19
C ILE A 47 3.21 18.15 11.44
N VAL A 48 2.58 17.48 12.38
CA VAL A 48 2.80 16.07 12.68
C VAL A 48 1.67 15.26 12.08
N LEU A 49 2.02 14.39 11.14
CA LEU A 49 1.10 13.46 10.47
C LEU A 49 1.33 12.04 11.01
N PRO A 50 0.31 11.16 11.00
CA PRO A 50 0.55 9.74 11.20
C PRO A 50 1.45 9.20 10.09
N GLY A 51 2.26 8.20 10.41
CA GLY A 51 3.11 7.53 9.44
C GLY A 51 2.31 6.90 8.30
N PHE A 52 2.78 7.07 7.07
CA PHE A 52 2.11 6.55 5.88
C PHE A 52 2.32 5.04 5.73
N ILE A 53 1.39 4.39 5.06
CA ILE A 53 1.34 2.93 4.92
C ILE A 53 1.17 2.58 3.44
N ASP A 54 2.10 1.80 2.91
CA ASP A 54 2.04 1.30 1.53
C ASP A 54 1.76 -0.20 1.53
N ILE A 55 0.55 -0.59 1.14
CA ILE A 55 0.14 -2.01 1.14
C ILE A 55 0.40 -2.72 -0.17
N HIS A 56 0.95 -2.01 -1.19
CA HIS A 56 1.26 -2.57 -2.49
C HIS A 56 2.51 -1.91 -3.07
N ILE A 57 3.66 -2.54 -2.83
CA ILE A 57 4.97 -2.09 -3.32
C ILE A 57 5.84 -3.29 -3.68
N HIS A 58 6.35 -3.33 -4.90
CA HIS A 58 7.30 -4.35 -5.36
C HIS A 58 8.73 -4.01 -4.96
N GLY A 59 9.13 -2.72 -5.04
CA GLY A 59 10.50 -2.37 -4.74
C GLY A 59 10.80 -0.88 -4.72
N GLY A 60 12.08 -0.58 -4.47
CA GLY A 60 12.64 0.76 -4.48
C GLY A 60 14.15 0.72 -4.24
N ALA A 61 14.84 1.79 -4.59
CA ALA A 61 16.29 1.96 -4.38
C ALA A 61 17.15 0.78 -4.91
N GLY A 62 16.75 0.16 -6.02
CA GLY A 62 17.47 -0.93 -6.67
C GLY A 62 17.09 -2.33 -6.22
N ALA A 63 16.27 -2.46 -5.17
CA ALA A 63 15.83 -3.73 -4.61
C ALA A 63 14.38 -4.05 -4.95
N ASP A 64 14.05 -5.34 -5.02
CA ASP A 64 12.71 -5.86 -5.22
C ASP A 64 12.36 -6.86 -4.12
N PHE A 65 11.13 -6.86 -3.64
CA PHE A 65 10.70 -7.80 -2.63
C PHE A 65 10.78 -9.26 -3.13
N SER A 66 10.57 -9.46 -4.44
CA SER A 66 10.70 -10.75 -5.10
C SER A 66 12.14 -11.23 -5.26
N ASP A 67 13.16 -10.43 -4.93
CA ASP A 67 14.55 -10.92 -4.81
C ASP A 67 14.62 -12.01 -3.72
N GLY A 68 13.78 -11.91 -2.68
CA GLY A 68 13.64 -12.93 -1.63
C GLY A 68 14.80 -12.93 -0.65
N THR A 69 15.39 -11.77 -0.38
CA THR A 69 16.52 -11.60 0.56
C THR A 69 16.20 -10.58 1.64
N THR A 70 16.84 -10.69 2.80
CA THR A 70 16.74 -9.67 3.85
C THR A 70 17.35 -8.35 3.41
N ASP A 71 18.41 -8.37 2.63
CA ASP A 71 19.08 -7.18 2.12
C ASP A 71 18.16 -6.35 1.20
N SER A 72 17.36 -7.02 0.36
CA SER A 72 16.37 -6.32 -0.46
C SER A 72 15.26 -5.69 0.38
N ILE A 73 14.78 -6.37 1.42
CA ILE A 73 13.79 -5.82 2.34
C ILE A 73 14.38 -4.61 3.11
N ASP A 74 15.65 -4.67 3.53
CA ASP A 74 16.35 -3.56 4.18
C ASP A 74 16.49 -2.32 3.29
N ALA A 75 16.84 -2.52 2.02
CA ALA A 75 16.95 -1.44 1.04
C ALA A 75 15.61 -0.74 0.83
N ILE A 76 14.54 -1.52 0.60
CA ILE A 76 13.16 -1.02 0.46
C ILE A 76 12.74 -0.29 1.75
N SER A 77 12.91 -0.90 2.91
CA SER A 77 12.58 -0.32 4.21
C SER A 77 13.29 1.01 4.46
N THR A 78 14.57 1.10 4.11
CA THR A 78 15.37 2.33 4.25
C THR A 78 14.90 3.42 3.29
N TYR A 79 14.58 3.06 2.05
CA TYR A 79 14.03 3.98 1.06
C TYR A 79 12.69 4.56 1.53
N LEU A 80 11.78 3.71 1.96
CA LEU A 80 10.44 4.08 2.40
C LEU A 80 10.45 4.99 3.62
N ALA A 81 11.30 4.69 4.61
CA ALA A 81 11.41 5.52 5.82
C ALA A 81 11.78 6.96 5.50
N LYS A 82 12.71 7.19 4.55
CA LYS A 82 13.10 8.54 4.09
C LYS A 82 11.95 9.31 3.44
N HIS A 83 10.94 8.60 2.93
CA HIS A 83 9.77 9.17 2.27
C HIS A 83 8.51 9.12 3.16
N GLY A 84 8.67 9.02 4.50
CA GLY A 84 7.56 9.07 5.44
C GLY A 84 6.67 7.82 5.45
N VAL A 85 6.97 6.79 4.68
CA VAL A 85 6.28 5.50 4.74
C VAL A 85 6.86 4.69 5.89
N THR A 86 6.10 4.55 6.96
CA THR A 86 6.56 3.91 8.22
C THR A 86 6.22 2.42 8.31
N SER A 87 5.29 1.97 7.45
CA SER A 87 4.89 0.56 7.36
C SER A 87 4.57 0.20 5.91
N PHE A 88 4.89 -1.02 5.49
CA PHE A 88 4.59 -1.48 4.14
C PHE A 88 4.26 -2.97 4.08
N CYS A 89 3.57 -3.38 3.02
CA CYS A 89 3.45 -4.77 2.62
C CYS A 89 4.34 -5.02 1.39
N GLY A 90 5.35 -5.86 1.55
CA GLY A 90 6.16 -6.29 0.41
C GLY A 90 5.32 -7.13 -0.55
N THR A 91 5.26 -6.73 -1.82
CA THR A 91 4.39 -7.35 -2.82
C THR A 91 5.20 -8.27 -3.73
N THR A 92 4.73 -9.52 -3.86
CA THR A 92 5.36 -10.49 -4.77
C THR A 92 4.85 -10.31 -6.19
N MET A 93 5.68 -10.65 -7.16
CA MET A 93 5.24 -10.86 -8.54
C MET A 93 4.65 -12.25 -8.74
N THR A 94 4.02 -12.48 -9.90
CA THR A 94 3.60 -13.81 -10.37
C THR A 94 4.80 -14.68 -10.64
N LEU A 95 5.06 -15.66 -9.76
CA LEU A 95 6.25 -16.50 -9.73
C LEU A 95 5.89 -17.97 -9.48
N SER A 96 6.89 -18.86 -9.63
CA SER A 96 6.74 -20.26 -9.26
C SER A 96 6.44 -20.41 -7.76
N HIS A 97 5.74 -21.50 -7.38
CA HIS A 97 5.42 -21.75 -5.97
C HIS A 97 6.69 -21.86 -5.10
N GLU A 98 7.73 -22.50 -5.60
CA GLU A 98 9.01 -22.62 -4.87
C GLU A 98 9.64 -21.25 -4.62
N LYS A 99 9.63 -20.34 -5.63
CA LYS A 99 10.16 -18.99 -5.46
C LYS A 99 9.32 -18.18 -4.46
N LEU A 100 8.00 -18.29 -4.50
CA LEU A 100 7.12 -17.66 -3.50
C LEU A 100 7.43 -18.15 -2.08
N LYS A 101 7.68 -19.45 -1.88
CA LYS A 101 8.09 -19.99 -0.56
C LYS A 101 9.43 -19.40 -0.09
N GLU A 102 10.40 -19.24 -0.97
CA GLU A 102 11.68 -18.59 -0.63
C GLU A 102 11.47 -17.14 -0.17
N ILE A 103 10.68 -16.35 -0.94
CA ILE A 103 10.38 -14.97 -0.62
C ILE A 103 9.66 -14.86 0.72
N VAL A 104 8.58 -15.61 0.91
CA VAL A 104 7.78 -15.62 2.15
C VAL A 104 8.64 -16.04 3.35
N LYS A 105 9.55 -17.01 3.16
CA LYS A 105 10.48 -17.46 4.19
C LYS A 105 11.53 -16.40 4.55
N SER A 106 12.07 -15.67 3.56
CA SER A 106 13.05 -14.61 3.83
C SER A 106 12.47 -13.48 4.68
N ALA A 107 11.18 -13.20 4.53
CA ALA A 107 10.43 -12.22 5.32
C ALA A 107 10.01 -12.74 6.72
N SER A 108 10.18 -14.04 7.00
CA SER A 108 9.82 -14.63 8.29
C SER A 108 10.81 -14.21 9.38
N GLY A 109 10.30 -13.64 10.48
CA GLY A 109 11.13 -13.17 11.56
C GLY A 109 11.93 -11.89 11.26
N TYR A 110 11.78 -11.31 10.06
CA TYR A 110 12.44 -10.06 9.72
C TYR A 110 11.90 -8.90 10.57
N THR A 111 12.83 -8.15 11.15
CA THR A 111 12.55 -6.94 11.94
C THR A 111 13.42 -5.82 11.38
N ALA A 112 12.81 -4.92 10.65
CA ALA A 112 13.50 -3.77 10.09
C ALA A 112 13.74 -2.70 11.15
N PRO A 113 14.91 -2.06 11.18
CA PRO A 113 15.16 -0.89 12.02
C PRO A 113 14.57 0.40 11.43
N LYS A 114 13.99 0.32 10.24
CA LYS A 114 13.41 1.41 9.45
C LYS A 114 11.92 1.14 9.18
N SER A 115 11.39 1.47 8.01
CA SER A 115 9.99 1.19 7.66
C SER A 115 9.63 -0.27 7.93
N LYS A 116 8.55 -0.50 8.66
CA LYS A 116 8.17 -1.84 9.15
C LYS A 116 7.56 -2.69 8.04
N LEU A 117 8.03 -3.92 7.86
CA LEU A 117 7.34 -4.91 7.06
C LEU A 117 6.09 -5.38 7.82
N ALA A 118 4.97 -4.68 7.61
CA ALA A 118 3.69 -4.94 8.25
C ALA A 118 2.96 -6.15 7.68
N GLY A 119 3.26 -6.50 6.42
CA GLY A 119 2.65 -7.64 5.76
C GLY A 119 3.33 -8.05 4.47
N ILE A 120 2.78 -9.10 3.87
CA ILE A 120 3.09 -9.56 2.52
C ILE A 120 1.80 -9.48 1.72
N ASN A 121 1.89 -8.93 0.51
CA ASN A 121 0.83 -8.92 -0.49
C ASN A 121 1.21 -9.90 -1.61
N LEU A 122 0.40 -10.92 -1.84
CA LEU A 122 0.60 -11.88 -2.94
C LEU A 122 -0.12 -11.35 -4.18
N GLU A 123 0.58 -10.69 -5.09
CA GLU A 123 0.02 -10.28 -6.37
C GLU A 123 0.21 -11.37 -7.42
N GLY A 124 -0.83 -12.14 -7.62
CA GLY A 124 -0.77 -13.39 -8.36
C GLY A 124 -0.18 -14.54 -7.51
N PRO A 125 0.06 -15.68 -8.13
CA PRO A 125 -0.05 -16.04 -9.56
C PRO A 125 -1.47 -16.42 -10.05
N TYR A 126 -2.47 -16.22 -9.25
CA TYR A 126 -3.86 -16.67 -9.48
C TYR A 126 -4.68 -15.61 -10.23
N ILE A 127 -4.11 -15.10 -11.31
CA ILE A 127 -4.62 -13.99 -12.12
C ILE A 127 -5.01 -14.44 -13.53
N ALA A 128 -5.67 -13.57 -14.30
CA ALA A 128 -6.06 -13.87 -15.67
C ALA A 128 -4.92 -13.57 -16.66
N GLU A 129 -4.60 -14.52 -17.54
CA GLU A 129 -3.56 -14.35 -18.56
C GLU A 129 -3.82 -13.13 -19.48
N ALA A 130 -5.08 -12.89 -19.83
CA ALA A 130 -5.49 -11.75 -20.66
C ALA A 130 -5.27 -10.39 -19.96
N LYS A 131 -5.05 -10.38 -18.65
CA LYS A 131 -4.84 -9.20 -17.81
C LYS A 131 -3.50 -9.25 -17.08
N ALA A 132 -2.54 -10.02 -17.60
CA ALA A 132 -1.23 -10.19 -16.98
C ALA A 132 -0.46 -8.87 -16.78
N GLY A 133 -0.60 -7.88 -17.67
CA GLY A 133 0.21 -6.66 -17.60
C GLY A 133 1.70 -7.02 -17.63
N ALA A 134 2.45 -6.56 -16.63
CA ALA A 134 3.87 -6.87 -16.44
C ALA A 134 4.12 -8.20 -15.69
N GLN A 135 3.08 -8.95 -15.31
CA GLN A 135 3.21 -10.23 -14.63
C GLN A 135 3.72 -11.33 -15.59
N ASN A 136 4.53 -12.25 -15.09
CA ASN A 136 5.09 -13.34 -15.91
C ASN A 136 4.03 -14.40 -16.21
N ARG A 137 3.62 -14.49 -17.48
CA ARG A 137 2.58 -15.41 -17.96
C ARG A 137 2.89 -16.88 -17.73
N GLU A 138 4.18 -17.26 -17.68
CA GLU A 138 4.61 -18.65 -17.48
C GLU A 138 4.12 -19.24 -16.15
N PHE A 139 3.97 -18.39 -15.13
CA PHE A 139 3.61 -18.82 -13.77
C PHE A 139 2.13 -18.58 -13.42
N ILE A 140 1.35 -18.00 -14.33
CA ILE A 140 -0.10 -17.82 -14.11
C ILE A 140 -0.77 -19.20 -14.05
N ARG A 141 -1.59 -19.39 -13.01
CA ARG A 141 -2.28 -20.65 -12.77
C ARG A 141 -3.57 -20.46 -11.96
N PRO A 142 -4.50 -21.43 -11.99
CA PRO A 142 -5.69 -21.42 -11.14
C PRO A 142 -5.32 -21.34 -9.65
N VAL A 143 -6.18 -20.73 -8.84
CA VAL A 143 -5.96 -20.64 -7.40
C VAL A 143 -5.89 -22.04 -6.77
N SER A 144 -4.90 -22.23 -5.90
CA SER A 144 -4.70 -23.46 -5.16
C SER A 144 -4.72 -23.21 -3.66
N THR A 145 -5.81 -23.62 -3.00
CA THR A 145 -5.90 -23.54 -1.54
C THR A 145 -4.70 -24.22 -0.85
N LYS A 146 -4.22 -25.34 -1.40
CA LYS A 146 -3.05 -26.05 -0.84
C LYS A 146 -1.79 -25.20 -0.91
N GLU A 147 -1.52 -24.53 -2.03
CA GLU A 147 -0.36 -23.63 -2.15
C GLU A 147 -0.46 -22.44 -1.20
N VAL A 148 -1.63 -21.84 -1.07
CA VAL A 148 -1.84 -20.71 -0.16
C VAL A 148 -1.73 -21.15 1.31
N ASP A 149 -2.32 -22.28 1.70
CA ASP A 149 -2.19 -22.84 3.06
C ASP A 149 -0.71 -23.12 3.38
N GLU A 150 0.08 -23.62 2.42
CA GLU A 150 1.52 -23.87 2.59
C GLU A 150 2.28 -22.55 2.83
N LEU A 151 2.01 -21.50 2.04
CA LEU A 151 2.64 -20.18 2.22
C LEU A 151 2.25 -19.57 3.58
N LEU A 152 0.99 -19.62 3.97
CA LEU A 152 0.49 -19.16 5.27
C LEU A 152 1.15 -19.92 6.45
N SER A 153 1.49 -21.18 6.25
CA SER A 153 2.19 -21.97 7.28
C SER A 153 3.66 -21.56 7.48
N ILE A 154 4.27 -20.96 6.45
CA ILE A 154 5.65 -20.46 6.50
C ILE A 154 5.70 -19.08 7.19
N ASN A 155 4.72 -18.22 6.92
CA ASN A 155 4.70 -16.85 7.45
C ASN A 155 3.27 -16.32 7.60
N ASP A 156 2.90 -15.95 8.79
CA ASP A 156 1.59 -15.40 9.15
C ASP A 156 1.40 -13.92 8.76
N LYS A 157 2.46 -13.28 8.25
CA LYS A 157 2.41 -11.89 7.74
C LYS A 157 1.76 -11.76 6.36
N ILE A 158 1.34 -12.83 5.70
CA ILE A 158 0.57 -12.71 4.46
C ILE A 158 -0.78 -12.07 4.80
N LYS A 159 -0.99 -10.84 4.34
CA LYS A 159 -2.17 -10.02 4.66
C LYS A 159 -3.14 -9.90 3.49
N LEU A 160 -2.62 -9.86 2.27
CA LEU A 160 -3.41 -9.70 1.03
C LEU A 160 -3.07 -10.77 0.01
N ILE A 161 -4.05 -11.07 -0.84
CA ILE A 161 -3.89 -11.88 -2.04
C ILE A 161 -4.76 -11.34 -3.18
N THR A 162 -4.15 -11.11 -4.33
CA THR A 162 -4.84 -10.70 -5.55
C THR A 162 -5.20 -11.90 -6.40
N ILE A 163 -6.48 -12.00 -6.78
CA ILE A 163 -6.99 -13.11 -7.58
C ILE A 163 -7.93 -12.64 -8.70
N ALA A 164 -8.03 -13.45 -9.76
CA ALA A 164 -9.03 -13.30 -10.83
C ALA A 164 -10.25 -14.19 -10.52
N PRO A 165 -11.40 -13.60 -10.12
CA PRO A 165 -12.54 -14.38 -9.62
C PRO A 165 -13.29 -15.19 -10.68
N GLU A 166 -13.05 -14.95 -11.98
CA GLU A 166 -13.62 -15.71 -13.09
C GLU A 166 -12.95 -17.06 -13.33
N ALA A 167 -11.79 -17.32 -12.72
CA ALA A 167 -11.11 -18.59 -12.85
C ALA A 167 -11.87 -19.73 -12.13
N SER A 168 -11.66 -20.96 -12.56
CA SER A 168 -12.27 -22.14 -11.93
C SER A 168 -11.84 -22.26 -10.46
N ASP A 169 -12.71 -22.79 -9.63
CA ASP A 169 -12.51 -23.10 -8.20
C ASP A 169 -12.24 -21.87 -7.30
N THR A 170 -12.23 -20.65 -7.85
CA THR A 170 -11.95 -19.41 -7.12
C THR A 170 -13.02 -19.09 -6.08
N GLN A 171 -14.29 -19.38 -6.37
CA GLN A 171 -15.40 -19.09 -5.44
C GLN A 171 -15.30 -19.93 -4.15
N ASP A 172 -14.91 -21.19 -4.25
CA ASP A 172 -14.67 -22.07 -3.10
C ASP A 172 -13.47 -21.58 -2.27
N PHE A 173 -12.40 -21.15 -2.95
CA PHE A 173 -11.25 -20.54 -2.30
C PHE A 173 -11.63 -19.28 -1.51
N ILE A 174 -12.35 -18.33 -2.14
CA ILE A 174 -12.80 -17.10 -1.49
C ILE A 174 -13.61 -17.42 -0.22
N THR A 175 -14.56 -18.33 -0.33
CA THR A 175 -15.42 -18.71 0.80
C THR A 175 -14.61 -19.33 1.94
N LYS A 176 -13.63 -20.17 1.64
CA LYS A 176 -12.77 -20.84 2.63
C LYS A 176 -11.80 -19.88 3.33
N GLU A 177 -11.20 -18.96 2.59
CA GLU A 177 -10.16 -18.07 3.09
C GLU A 177 -10.70 -16.72 3.62
N LYS A 178 -11.99 -16.47 3.44
CA LYS A 178 -12.68 -15.28 3.94
C LYS A 178 -12.37 -15.04 5.43
N GLY A 179 -11.88 -13.85 5.71
CA GLY A 179 -11.59 -13.42 7.08
C GLY A 179 -10.21 -13.81 7.62
N LYS A 180 -9.48 -14.75 7.00
CA LYS A 180 -8.09 -15.06 7.37
C LYS A 180 -7.13 -14.00 6.82
N LEU A 181 -7.26 -13.66 5.55
CA LEU A 181 -6.53 -12.62 4.85
C LEU A 181 -7.50 -11.74 4.06
N THR A 182 -7.04 -10.63 3.54
CA THR A 182 -7.82 -9.79 2.64
C THR A 182 -7.69 -10.32 1.21
N ILE A 183 -8.82 -10.72 0.63
CA ILE A 183 -8.86 -11.20 -0.75
C ILE A 183 -9.24 -10.02 -1.64
N SER A 184 -8.43 -9.76 -2.66
CA SER A 184 -8.56 -8.65 -3.58
C SER A 184 -8.84 -9.12 -5.00
N VAL A 185 -9.72 -8.41 -5.71
CA VAL A 185 -9.90 -8.60 -7.16
C VAL A 185 -8.91 -7.73 -7.92
N GLY A 186 -8.11 -8.34 -8.79
CA GLY A 186 -7.17 -7.64 -9.65
C GLY A 186 -6.67 -8.54 -10.76
N HIS A 187 -6.05 -7.96 -11.80
CA HIS A 187 -5.56 -8.71 -12.96
C HIS A 187 -6.60 -9.70 -13.50
N SER A 188 -7.80 -9.20 -13.74
CA SER A 188 -8.97 -10.04 -13.96
C SER A 188 -9.81 -9.55 -15.14
N SER A 189 -10.38 -10.50 -15.88
CA SER A 189 -11.34 -10.29 -16.98
C SER A 189 -12.78 -10.49 -16.54
N ALA A 190 -13.05 -10.59 -15.24
CA ALA A 190 -14.40 -10.79 -14.72
C ALA A 190 -15.37 -9.70 -15.21
N ASN A 191 -16.59 -10.09 -15.51
CA ASN A 191 -17.69 -9.16 -15.77
C ASN A 191 -18.34 -8.70 -14.45
N ALA A 192 -19.29 -7.78 -14.54
CA ALA A 192 -19.97 -7.24 -13.37
C ALA A 192 -20.69 -8.29 -12.52
N GLN A 193 -21.28 -9.34 -13.14
CA GLN A 193 -21.95 -10.40 -12.40
C GLN A 193 -20.95 -11.24 -11.60
N GLN A 194 -19.88 -11.72 -12.25
CA GLN A 194 -18.83 -12.50 -11.60
C GLN A 194 -18.17 -11.72 -10.44
N THR A 195 -17.95 -10.41 -10.64
CA THR A 195 -17.40 -9.54 -9.61
C THR A 195 -18.35 -9.40 -8.41
N ARG A 196 -19.66 -9.18 -8.64
CA ARG A 196 -20.66 -9.12 -7.54
C ARG A 196 -20.75 -10.44 -6.77
N GLU A 197 -20.74 -11.57 -7.46
CA GLU A 197 -20.75 -12.90 -6.84
C GLU A 197 -19.50 -13.10 -5.96
N ALA A 198 -18.33 -12.71 -6.44
CA ALA A 198 -17.08 -12.80 -5.71
C ALA A 198 -17.05 -11.90 -4.46
N ILE A 199 -17.59 -10.68 -4.57
CA ILE A 199 -17.76 -9.77 -3.41
C ILE A 199 -18.72 -10.39 -2.39
N ALA A 200 -19.85 -10.91 -2.82
CA ALA A 200 -20.82 -11.57 -1.92
C ALA A 200 -20.21 -12.77 -1.20
N ASN A 201 -19.29 -13.50 -1.84
CA ASN A 201 -18.57 -14.64 -1.26
C ASN A 201 -17.43 -14.24 -0.33
N GLY A 202 -16.84 -13.03 -0.46
CA GLY A 202 -15.85 -12.56 0.49
C GLY A 202 -14.66 -11.77 -0.02
N ILE A 203 -14.63 -11.42 -1.31
CA ILE A 203 -13.69 -10.39 -1.78
C ILE A 203 -14.03 -9.08 -1.07
N ALA A 204 -13.02 -8.45 -0.46
CA ALA A 204 -13.17 -7.26 0.36
C ALA A 204 -12.36 -6.06 -0.15
N HIS A 205 -11.58 -6.25 -1.22
CA HIS A 205 -10.64 -5.26 -1.72
C HIS A 205 -10.51 -5.34 -3.24
N ALA A 206 -10.03 -4.26 -3.87
CA ALA A 206 -9.70 -4.23 -5.30
C ALA A 206 -8.27 -3.69 -5.47
N THR A 207 -7.45 -4.45 -6.18
CA THR A 207 -6.05 -4.15 -6.46
C THR A 207 -5.96 -3.08 -7.54
N HIS A 208 -5.14 -2.03 -7.35
CA HIS A 208 -4.86 -0.92 -8.29
C HIS A 208 -6.01 -0.65 -9.29
N LEU A 209 -7.16 -0.23 -8.75
CA LEU A 209 -8.41 -0.02 -9.49
C LEU A 209 -8.16 0.70 -10.83
N TYR A 210 -8.82 0.29 -11.89
CA TYR A 210 -8.68 0.63 -13.31
C TYR A 210 -7.58 -0.14 -14.05
N ASN A 211 -6.49 -0.52 -13.39
CA ASN A 211 -5.36 -1.15 -14.05
C ASN A 211 -5.56 -2.66 -14.16
N ALA A 212 -5.24 -3.23 -15.31
CA ALA A 212 -5.33 -4.66 -15.59
C ALA A 212 -6.69 -5.32 -15.25
N MET A 213 -7.81 -4.62 -15.46
CA MET A 213 -9.17 -5.13 -15.19
C MET A 213 -10.18 -4.70 -16.26
N THR A 214 -11.42 -5.20 -16.17
CA THR A 214 -12.51 -4.82 -17.09
C THR A 214 -13.02 -3.41 -16.75
N PRO A 215 -13.07 -2.50 -17.75
CA PRO A 215 -13.46 -1.12 -17.53
C PRO A 215 -14.97 -0.95 -17.31
N MET A 216 -15.35 0.15 -16.68
CA MET A 216 -16.73 0.61 -16.62
C MET A 216 -17.11 1.32 -17.92
N THR A 217 -18.25 0.92 -18.49
CA THR A 217 -18.90 1.64 -19.60
C THR A 217 -20.35 1.97 -19.21
N HIS A 218 -21.06 2.74 -20.04
CA HIS A 218 -22.45 3.09 -19.75
C HIS A 218 -23.46 1.92 -19.90
N ARG A 219 -23.01 0.74 -20.35
CA ARG A 219 -23.84 -0.47 -20.50
C ARG A 219 -23.29 -1.70 -19.80
N GLU A 220 -22.05 -1.65 -19.39
CA GLU A 220 -21.38 -2.74 -18.67
C GLU A 220 -20.50 -2.14 -17.56
N ALA A 221 -20.77 -2.53 -16.32
CA ALA A 221 -20.03 -2.00 -15.19
C ALA A 221 -18.59 -2.54 -15.11
N GLY A 222 -18.35 -3.75 -15.59
CA GLY A 222 -17.09 -4.43 -15.43
C GLY A 222 -16.71 -4.57 -13.94
N ILE A 223 -15.43 -4.78 -13.68
CA ILE A 223 -14.89 -4.78 -12.32
C ILE A 223 -14.94 -3.35 -11.76
N VAL A 224 -14.46 -2.36 -12.52
CA VAL A 224 -14.36 -0.97 -12.06
C VAL A 224 -15.70 -0.45 -11.56
N GLY A 225 -16.75 -0.52 -12.38
CA GLY A 225 -18.07 -0.02 -11.99
C GLY A 225 -18.68 -0.81 -10.83
N THR A 226 -18.44 -2.12 -10.77
CA THR A 226 -18.95 -2.96 -9.68
C THR A 226 -18.27 -2.64 -8.34
N VAL A 227 -16.95 -2.38 -8.34
CA VAL A 227 -16.21 -1.94 -7.15
C VAL A 227 -16.72 -0.58 -6.67
N LEU A 228 -16.92 0.37 -7.60
CA LEU A 228 -17.44 1.69 -7.26
C LEU A 228 -18.87 1.63 -6.67
N ASP A 229 -19.71 0.69 -7.15
CA ASP A 229 -21.10 0.44 -6.70
C ASP A 229 -21.20 -0.46 -5.45
N SER A 230 -20.08 -0.87 -4.87
CA SER A 230 -20.02 -1.74 -3.69
C SER A 230 -19.45 -1.03 -2.47
N ASP A 231 -19.33 -1.75 -1.35
CA ASP A 231 -18.77 -1.24 -0.10
C ASP A 231 -17.31 -1.69 0.12
N ILE A 232 -16.69 -2.41 -0.82
CA ILE A 232 -15.30 -2.86 -0.66
C ILE A 232 -14.32 -1.69 -0.83
N THR A 233 -13.12 -1.86 -0.27
CA THR A 233 -12.03 -0.89 -0.42
C THR A 233 -11.33 -1.06 -1.77
N ALA A 234 -10.60 -0.05 -2.22
CA ALA A 234 -9.87 -0.09 -3.48
C ALA A 234 -8.52 0.65 -3.39
N GLU A 235 -7.50 0.04 -3.96
CA GLU A 235 -6.20 0.66 -4.17
C GLU A 235 -6.24 1.63 -5.34
N LEU A 236 -5.53 2.76 -5.20
CA LEU A 236 -5.37 3.78 -6.23
C LEU A 236 -3.91 4.19 -6.33
N ILE A 237 -3.36 4.16 -7.55
CA ILE A 237 -2.06 4.75 -7.87
C ILE A 237 -2.32 6.20 -8.29
N CYS A 238 -1.87 7.15 -7.47
CA CYS A 238 -2.24 8.57 -7.58
C CYS A 238 -1.12 9.43 -8.18
N ASP A 239 -0.32 8.87 -9.08
CA ASP A 239 0.79 9.53 -9.77
C ASP A 239 0.35 10.46 -10.92
N GLY A 240 -0.92 10.43 -11.31
CA GLY A 240 -1.48 11.19 -12.44
C GLY A 240 -1.23 10.58 -13.81
N GLU A 241 -0.46 9.47 -13.89
CA GLU A 241 -0.15 8.73 -15.12
C GLU A 241 -0.97 7.45 -15.23
N HIS A 242 -1.04 6.64 -14.15
CA HIS A 242 -1.91 5.45 -14.08
C HIS A 242 -3.38 5.84 -14.09
N ILE A 243 -3.73 6.89 -13.36
CA ILE A 243 -5.10 7.42 -13.28
C ILE A 243 -5.02 8.94 -13.41
N CYS A 244 -5.66 9.49 -14.45
CA CYS A 244 -5.64 10.93 -14.65
C CYS A 244 -6.41 11.68 -13.53
N PRO A 245 -6.03 12.95 -13.20
CA PRO A 245 -6.62 13.68 -12.09
C PRO A 245 -8.14 13.81 -12.10
N ALA A 246 -8.76 13.90 -13.29
CA ALA A 246 -10.21 13.98 -13.40
C ALA A 246 -10.92 12.68 -12.97
N VAL A 247 -10.33 11.52 -13.29
CA VAL A 247 -10.84 10.22 -12.87
C VAL A 247 -10.62 10.04 -11.37
N LEU A 248 -9.44 10.40 -10.83
CA LEU A 248 -9.17 10.37 -9.39
C LEU A 248 -10.21 11.18 -8.61
N ARG A 249 -10.48 12.44 -8.99
CA ARG A 249 -11.51 13.25 -8.33
C ARG A 249 -12.89 12.61 -8.31
N ASN A 250 -13.30 11.96 -9.40
CA ASN A 250 -14.58 11.27 -9.45
C ASN A 250 -14.58 10.01 -8.60
N THR A 251 -13.49 9.26 -8.62
CA THR A 251 -13.31 8.03 -7.83
C THR A 251 -13.37 8.34 -6.34
N PHE A 252 -12.64 9.33 -5.86
CA PHE A 252 -12.69 9.73 -4.45
C PHE A 252 -14.08 10.22 -4.01
N LYS A 253 -14.84 10.92 -4.88
CA LYS A 253 -16.22 11.30 -4.59
C LYS A 253 -17.15 10.10 -4.38
N ILE A 254 -16.92 9.01 -5.12
CA ILE A 254 -17.72 7.78 -5.03
C ILE A 254 -17.27 6.90 -3.86
N LEU A 255 -15.96 6.73 -3.68
CA LEU A 255 -15.41 5.91 -2.60
C LEU A 255 -15.58 6.57 -1.23
N GLY A 256 -15.65 7.90 -1.18
CA GLY A 256 -15.69 8.66 0.07
C GLY A 256 -14.36 8.59 0.83
N GLU A 257 -14.41 8.88 2.14
CA GLU A 257 -13.23 9.00 2.99
C GLU A 257 -12.61 7.65 3.40
N ASP A 258 -13.38 6.55 3.38
CA ASP A 258 -13.01 5.31 4.08
C ASP A 258 -12.64 4.15 3.18
N ARG A 259 -12.89 4.24 1.86
CA ARG A 259 -12.69 3.11 0.95
C ARG A 259 -11.48 3.21 0.04
N ALA A 260 -10.93 4.40 -0.18
CA ALA A 260 -9.73 4.58 -1.00
C ALA A 260 -8.48 4.26 -0.18
N CYS A 261 -7.56 3.48 -0.78
CA CYS A 261 -6.23 3.19 -0.26
C CYS A 261 -5.21 3.64 -1.31
N VAL A 262 -4.38 4.63 -0.99
CA VAL A 262 -3.28 5.03 -1.87
C VAL A 262 -2.15 4.03 -1.74
N ILE A 263 -1.64 3.60 -2.87
CA ILE A 263 -0.51 2.68 -2.98
C ILE A 263 0.50 3.23 -3.96
N SER A 264 1.77 2.91 -3.79
CA SER A 264 2.76 3.32 -4.80
C SER A 264 2.77 2.42 -6.02
N ASP A 265 2.57 1.12 -5.84
CA ASP A 265 2.84 0.12 -6.88
C ASP A 265 4.22 0.36 -7.52
N SER A 266 5.19 0.76 -6.69
CA SER A 266 6.52 1.12 -7.16
C SER A 266 7.42 -0.10 -7.29
N MET A 267 8.39 0.03 -8.18
CA MET A 267 9.34 -1.02 -8.50
C MET A 267 10.78 -0.59 -8.15
N ARG A 268 11.75 -1.50 -8.31
CA ARG A 268 13.16 -1.26 -7.92
C ARG A 268 13.78 0.04 -8.46
N GLY A 269 13.28 0.59 -9.57
CA GLY A 269 13.74 1.86 -10.15
C GLY A 269 13.31 3.11 -9.37
N ALA A 270 12.37 2.99 -8.42
CA ALA A 270 11.95 4.12 -7.59
C ALA A 270 13.13 4.68 -6.79
N GLY A 271 13.31 6.00 -6.85
CA GLY A 271 14.44 6.69 -6.22
C GLY A 271 15.75 6.65 -7.00
N LEU A 272 15.85 5.95 -8.14
CA LEU A 272 17.08 5.86 -8.94
C LEU A 272 17.06 6.69 -10.24
N GLY A 273 15.87 7.00 -10.76
CA GLY A 273 15.72 7.82 -11.96
C GLY A 273 15.82 7.03 -13.28
N ILE A 274 16.36 7.68 -14.32
CA ILE A 274 16.46 7.10 -15.68
C ILE A 274 17.32 5.85 -15.67
N GLY A 275 16.83 4.76 -16.28
CA GLY A 275 17.55 3.48 -16.34
C GLY A 275 16.70 2.33 -16.86
N GLU A 276 17.33 1.17 -16.91
CA GLU A 276 16.71 -0.11 -17.21
C GLU A 276 16.64 -0.95 -15.92
N TYR A 277 15.47 -1.50 -15.64
CA TYR A 277 15.20 -2.19 -14.39
C TYR A 277 14.42 -3.46 -14.64
N GLU A 278 14.74 -4.51 -13.92
CA GLU A 278 14.01 -5.77 -14.01
C GLU A 278 12.80 -5.74 -13.04
N LEU A 279 11.65 -6.26 -13.50
CA LEU A 279 10.43 -6.48 -12.71
C LEU A 279 9.81 -7.83 -13.10
N GLY A 280 9.77 -8.77 -12.16
CA GLY A 280 9.16 -10.08 -12.38
C GLY A 280 9.74 -10.88 -13.54
N GLY A 281 11.04 -10.73 -13.84
CA GLY A 281 11.72 -11.36 -14.96
C GLY A 281 11.60 -10.60 -16.29
N GLN A 282 10.94 -9.44 -16.33
CA GLN A 282 10.82 -8.61 -17.51
C GLN A 282 11.64 -7.31 -17.36
N MET A 283 12.21 -6.84 -18.48
CA MET A 283 12.93 -5.57 -18.50
C MET A 283 11.95 -4.40 -18.64
N THR A 284 12.11 -3.42 -17.80
CA THR A 284 11.35 -2.17 -17.81
C THR A 284 12.26 -0.97 -18.00
N TYR A 285 11.72 0.12 -18.51
CA TYR A 285 12.48 1.31 -18.89
C TYR A 285 11.89 2.56 -18.24
N VAL A 286 12.74 3.33 -17.57
CA VAL A 286 12.48 4.70 -17.14
C VAL A 286 13.33 5.61 -18.04
N LYS A 287 12.68 6.37 -18.92
CA LYS A 287 13.34 7.27 -19.90
C LYS A 287 13.09 8.72 -19.52
N ASP A 288 13.84 9.63 -20.14
CA ASP A 288 13.62 11.06 -19.97
C ASP A 288 12.16 11.45 -20.28
N GLY A 289 11.54 12.21 -19.38
CA GLY A 289 10.13 12.57 -19.43
C GLY A 289 9.14 11.48 -19.02
N TYR A 290 9.58 10.26 -18.65
CA TYR A 290 8.71 9.24 -18.06
C TYR A 290 8.56 9.48 -16.56
N LYS A 291 7.31 9.41 -16.09
CA LYS A 291 6.97 9.41 -14.65
C LYS A 291 6.68 8.00 -14.13
N VAL A 292 6.69 7.01 -15.01
CA VAL A 292 6.40 5.59 -14.74
C VAL A 292 7.39 4.70 -15.46
N ALA A 293 7.57 3.47 -14.99
CA ALA A 293 8.31 2.45 -15.69
C ALA A 293 7.43 1.78 -16.76
N LYS A 294 7.98 1.54 -17.96
CA LYS A 294 7.26 0.93 -19.09
C LYS A 294 8.00 -0.28 -19.63
N LEU A 295 7.25 -1.26 -20.13
CA LEU A 295 7.77 -2.34 -20.97
C LEU A 295 8.21 -1.81 -22.33
N GLU A 296 8.91 -2.62 -23.12
CA GLU A 296 9.40 -2.25 -24.46
C GLU A 296 8.27 -1.84 -25.42
N ASP A 297 7.09 -2.45 -25.28
CA ASP A 297 5.90 -2.15 -26.08
C ASP A 297 5.17 -0.86 -25.65
N GLY A 298 5.65 -0.18 -24.60
CA GLY A 298 5.07 1.04 -24.04
C GLY A 298 4.00 0.82 -22.97
N THR A 299 3.66 -0.42 -22.63
CA THR A 299 2.75 -0.76 -21.54
C THR A 299 3.33 -0.26 -20.22
N ILE A 300 2.53 0.45 -19.40
CA ILE A 300 2.92 0.83 -18.04
C ILE A 300 3.10 -0.47 -17.22
N ALA A 301 4.24 -0.60 -16.57
CA ALA A 301 4.62 -1.78 -15.83
C ALA A 301 4.46 -1.60 -14.32
N ALA A 302 4.83 -0.42 -13.82
CA ALA A 302 4.79 -0.06 -12.40
C ALA A 302 5.06 1.44 -12.25
N SER A 303 4.85 1.98 -11.05
CA SER A 303 5.26 3.35 -10.73
C SER A 303 6.75 3.44 -10.33
N ILE A 304 7.24 4.67 -10.22
CA ILE A 304 8.54 5.01 -9.65
C ILE A 304 8.39 6.06 -8.54
N THR A 305 7.19 6.18 -7.99
CA THR A 305 6.80 7.15 -6.95
C THR A 305 6.83 6.52 -5.55
N ASN A 306 6.28 7.21 -4.58
CA ASN A 306 6.00 6.74 -3.22
C ASN A 306 4.70 7.37 -2.71
N VAL A 307 4.10 6.79 -1.68
CA VAL A 307 2.80 7.22 -1.15
C VAL A 307 2.80 8.68 -0.66
N PHE A 308 3.93 9.20 -0.17
CA PHE A 308 3.99 10.58 0.29
C PHE A 308 3.93 11.59 -0.87
N ASP A 309 4.61 11.30 -1.98
CA ASP A 309 4.50 12.12 -3.18
C ASP A 309 3.11 12.01 -3.81
N GLU A 310 2.49 10.84 -3.78
CA GLU A 310 1.09 10.68 -4.21
C GLU A 310 0.09 11.43 -3.33
N PHE A 311 0.32 11.49 -2.02
CA PHE A 311 -0.47 12.35 -1.13
C PHE A 311 -0.39 13.82 -1.56
N LYS A 312 0.80 14.33 -1.86
CA LYS A 312 0.95 15.71 -2.38
C LYS A 312 0.23 15.90 -3.70
N ASN A 313 0.35 14.94 -4.63
CA ASN A 313 -0.40 14.95 -5.88
C ASN A 313 -1.92 15.03 -5.65
N LEU A 314 -2.46 14.28 -4.69
CA LEU A 314 -3.88 14.31 -4.37
C LEU A 314 -4.33 15.72 -3.93
N LEU A 315 -3.54 16.41 -3.11
CA LEU A 315 -3.82 17.78 -2.70
C LEU A 315 -3.81 18.74 -3.91
N GLU A 316 -2.81 18.60 -4.79
CA GLU A 316 -2.72 19.38 -6.04
C GLU A 316 -3.88 19.06 -6.99
N PHE A 317 -4.36 17.83 -7.03
CA PHE A 317 -5.51 17.42 -7.84
C PHE A 317 -6.85 17.88 -7.23
N GLY A 318 -6.84 18.46 -6.03
CA GLY A 318 -8.01 19.02 -5.35
C GLY A 318 -8.82 17.99 -4.56
N ILE A 319 -8.20 16.92 -4.10
CA ILE A 319 -8.80 16.01 -3.11
C ILE A 319 -8.70 16.67 -1.74
N GLU A 320 -9.76 16.54 -0.97
CA GLU A 320 -9.85 17.10 0.39
C GLU A 320 -8.78 16.46 1.30
N PHE A 321 -8.12 17.27 2.14
CA PHE A 321 -6.97 16.89 2.96
C PHE A 321 -7.24 15.66 3.84
N LYS A 322 -8.36 15.65 4.57
CA LYS A 322 -8.75 14.56 5.46
C LYS A 322 -8.89 13.24 4.68
N THR A 323 -9.56 13.29 3.53
CA THR A 323 -9.74 12.15 2.64
C THR A 323 -8.40 11.63 2.11
N ALA A 324 -7.53 12.53 1.65
CA ALA A 324 -6.19 12.17 1.18
C ALA A 324 -5.34 11.54 2.31
N LEU A 325 -5.35 12.14 3.51
CA LEU A 325 -4.59 11.63 4.65
C LEU A 325 -5.08 10.25 5.10
N LYS A 326 -6.40 10.06 5.24
CA LYS A 326 -6.99 8.76 5.58
C LYS A 326 -6.64 7.67 4.56
N SER A 327 -6.63 8.00 3.27
CA SER A 327 -6.33 7.05 2.21
C SER A 327 -4.86 6.58 2.19
N CYS A 328 -3.95 7.35 2.78
CA CYS A 328 -2.53 7.01 2.91
C CYS A 328 -2.17 6.39 4.28
N THR A 329 -3.11 6.30 5.22
CA THR A 329 -2.83 5.96 6.61
C THR A 329 -3.81 4.93 7.18
N ILE A 330 -4.95 5.37 7.72
CA ILE A 330 -5.88 4.48 8.44
C ILE A 330 -6.62 3.51 7.52
N ASN A 331 -6.91 3.89 6.26
CA ASN A 331 -7.61 2.99 5.35
C ASN A 331 -6.75 1.78 4.96
N PRO A 332 -5.48 1.92 4.50
CA PRO A 332 -4.62 0.77 4.29
C PRO A 332 -4.34 -0.01 5.57
N ALA A 333 -4.25 0.64 6.75
CA ALA A 333 -4.12 -0.05 8.03
C ALA A 333 -5.31 -0.99 8.31
N LYS A 334 -6.54 -0.56 8.01
CA LYS A 334 -7.75 -1.39 8.13
C LYS A 334 -7.71 -2.58 7.17
N VAL A 335 -7.27 -2.39 5.93
CA VAL A 335 -7.16 -3.46 4.93
C VAL A 335 -6.26 -4.59 5.41
N ILE A 336 -5.12 -4.25 6.04
CA ILE A 336 -4.18 -5.23 6.58
C ILE A 336 -4.47 -5.63 8.04
N LYS A 337 -5.57 -5.13 8.63
CA LYS A 337 -6.03 -5.42 10.02
C LYS A 337 -5.03 -4.98 11.10
N GLU A 338 -4.33 -3.87 10.85
CA GLU A 338 -3.37 -3.25 11.78
C GLU A 338 -3.83 -1.88 12.31
N ASP A 339 -5.06 -1.47 12.01
CA ASP A 339 -5.65 -0.18 12.39
C ASP A 339 -5.71 0.10 13.90
N LYS A 340 -5.63 -0.95 14.73
CA LYS A 340 -5.49 -0.82 16.18
C LYS A 340 -4.09 -0.41 16.63
N ASN A 341 -3.08 -0.63 15.79
CA ASN A 341 -1.68 -0.42 16.12
C ASN A 341 -1.07 0.79 15.40
N ILE A 342 -1.52 1.08 14.17
CA ILE A 342 -0.94 2.10 13.27
C ILE A 342 -2.03 2.87 12.53
N GLY A 343 -1.65 3.88 11.76
CA GLY A 343 -2.52 4.59 10.81
C GLY A 343 -3.25 5.82 11.35
N SER A 344 -3.12 6.14 12.64
CA SER A 344 -3.60 7.42 13.21
C SER A 344 -2.81 7.81 14.46
N ILE A 345 -2.86 9.08 14.84
CA ILE A 345 -2.27 9.59 16.08
C ILE A 345 -3.29 9.41 17.20
N ALA A 346 -3.11 8.32 17.98
CA ALA A 346 -3.99 7.99 19.11
C ALA A 346 -3.19 7.32 20.22
N VAL A 347 -3.62 7.52 21.46
CA VAL A 347 -2.99 6.91 22.63
C VAL A 347 -3.02 5.38 22.53
N GLY A 348 -1.87 4.74 22.75
CA GLY A 348 -1.69 3.29 22.68
C GLY A 348 -1.22 2.76 21.33
N LYS A 349 -1.33 3.54 20.25
CA LYS A 349 -0.79 3.20 18.92
C LYS A 349 0.74 3.41 18.86
N CYS A 350 1.37 2.78 17.88
CA CYS A 350 2.78 3.01 17.58
C CYS A 350 3.03 4.50 17.30
N ALA A 351 4.11 5.03 17.83
CA ALA A 351 4.56 6.38 17.53
C ALA A 351 5.27 6.41 16.17
N ASP A 352 4.50 6.16 15.12
CA ASP A 352 4.89 6.27 13.71
C ASP A 352 4.40 7.62 13.21
N LEU A 353 5.31 8.56 13.07
CA LEU A 353 4.98 9.97 12.87
C LEU A 353 5.85 10.57 11.78
N ILE A 354 5.27 11.46 10.99
CA ILE A 354 5.98 12.28 10.01
C ILE A 354 5.88 13.73 10.46
N VAL A 355 7.02 14.37 10.66
CA VAL A 355 7.11 15.80 10.96
C VAL A 355 7.41 16.54 9.65
N THR A 356 6.55 17.48 9.28
CA THR A 356 6.70 18.28 8.07
C THR A 356 6.66 19.77 8.39
N ASP A 357 7.05 20.62 7.44
CA ASP A 357 6.68 22.04 7.43
C ASP A 357 5.26 22.23 6.85
N GLU A 358 4.83 23.49 6.75
CA GLU A 358 3.53 23.87 6.18
C GLU A 358 3.34 23.50 4.69
N ASN A 359 4.45 23.27 3.96
CA ASN A 359 4.45 22.88 2.56
C ASN A 359 4.59 21.36 2.39
N PHE A 360 4.44 20.58 3.47
CA PHE A 360 4.63 19.13 3.49
C PHE A 360 6.03 18.68 3.02
N SER A 361 7.08 19.44 3.37
CA SER A 361 8.46 18.95 3.24
C SER A 361 8.82 18.17 4.50
N ILE A 362 9.21 16.91 4.36
CA ILE A 362 9.56 16.05 5.50
C ILE A 362 10.80 16.60 6.20
N LYS A 363 10.71 16.81 7.51
CA LYS A 363 11.82 17.20 8.40
C LYS A 363 12.35 16.02 9.20
N GLU A 364 11.44 15.25 9.79
CA GLU A 364 11.77 14.09 10.63
C GLU A 364 10.74 12.98 10.39
N VAL A 365 11.17 11.74 10.53
CA VAL A 365 10.30 10.57 10.52
C VAL A 365 10.58 9.74 11.77
N TYR A 366 9.55 9.42 12.52
CA TYR A 366 9.65 8.55 13.69
C TYR A 366 8.98 7.22 13.39
N ILE A 367 9.64 6.13 13.73
CA ILE A 367 9.12 4.77 13.60
C ILE A 367 9.26 4.09 14.97
N ASN A 368 8.14 3.67 15.54
CA ASN A 368 8.08 3.23 16.94
C ASN A 368 8.78 4.23 17.87
N GLY A 369 8.55 5.52 17.68
CA GLY A 369 9.11 6.59 18.51
C GLY A 369 10.60 6.83 18.35
N THR A 370 11.27 6.18 17.41
CA THR A 370 12.70 6.36 17.14
C THR A 370 12.86 7.10 15.82
N LEU A 371 13.76 8.07 15.80
CA LEU A 371 14.11 8.83 14.58
C LEU A 371 14.72 7.87 13.53
N ALA A 372 14.15 7.86 12.32
CA ALA A 372 14.49 6.92 11.25
C ALA A 372 15.72 7.33 10.41
#